data_0b045cc80da88497c07c04ad7c1a0e75
#
_entry.id   0b045cc80da88497c07c04ad7c1a0e75
#
_cell.length_a   1.000
_cell.length_b   1.000
_cell.length_c   1.000
_cell.angle_alpha   90.00
_cell.angle_beta   90.00
_cell.angle_gamma   90.00
#
_symmetry.space_group_name_H-M   'P 1'
#
loop_
_entity.id
_entity.type
_entity.pdbx_description
1 polymer ?
#
loop_
_entity_poly.entity_id
_entity_poly.type
_entity_poly.pdbx_seq_one_letter_code
_entity_poly.pdbx_strand_id
1 'polypeptide(L)'
;CPQIKLQVRANGVIGIHTQGNLADEAWAATQLLSRRCYLAEPGPGTSVPFPSSGLPEELVDREPTVEESCAGREHFCVALTHVDRLDVYCLAYEGHRRCHFTFEGKAWQADWRIP
;
A
#
# COMPACT_ATOMS: atom_id res chain seq x y z
N CYS A 1 13.44 -23.52 13.27
CA CYS A 1 13.85 -22.94 11.97
C CYS A 1 14.37 -21.54 12.22
N PRO A 2 15.56 -21.18 11.75
CA PRO A 2 16.01 -19.81 11.80
C PRO A 2 15.03 -18.96 10.98
N GLN A 3 14.54 -17.86 11.56
CA GLN A 3 13.70 -16.92 10.84
C GLN A 3 14.54 -16.22 9.78
N ILE A 4 14.26 -16.48 8.52
CA ILE A 4 14.90 -15.78 7.40
C ILE A 4 14.32 -14.36 7.36
N LYS A 5 15.16 -13.36 7.48
CA LYS A 5 14.78 -11.94 7.31
C LYS A 5 15.06 -11.52 5.88
N LEU A 6 14.00 -11.25 5.15
CA LEU A 6 14.08 -10.74 3.77
C LEU A 6 13.68 -9.28 3.72
N GLN A 7 14.44 -8.49 2.98
CA GLN A 7 14.05 -7.17 2.53
C GLN A 7 13.88 -7.23 1.01
N VAL A 8 12.72 -6.81 0.53
CA VAL A 8 12.44 -6.73 -0.91
C VAL A 8 12.16 -5.29 -1.26
N ARG A 9 12.83 -4.78 -2.28
CA ARG A 9 12.56 -3.49 -2.90
C ARG A 9 12.08 -3.74 -4.31
N ALA A 10 10.88 -3.28 -4.62
CA ALA A 10 10.29 -3.36 -5.94
C ALA A 10 10.32 -1.98 -6.60
N ASN A 11 10.68 -1.94 -7.88
CA ASN A 11 10.62 -0.74 -8.71
C ASN A 11 9.80 -1.06 -9.95
N GLY A 12 9.17 -0.06 -10.52
CA GLY A 12 8.33 -0.21 -11.70
C GLY A 12 7.54 1.04 -12.01
N VAL A 13 6.62 0.91 -12.95
CA VAL A 13 5.72 1.98 -13.35
C VAL A 13 4.41 1.87 -12.57
N ILE A 14 3.98 2.98 -11.96
CA ILE A 14 2.75 3.04 -11.16
C ILE A 14 1.64 3.69 -11.97
N GLY A 15 0.51 3.01 -12.08
CA GLY A 15 -0.77 3.57 -12.52
C GLY A 15 -1.64 3.89 -11.31
N ILE A 16 -2.21 5.09 -11.26
CA ILE A 16 -3.15 5.49 -10.21
C ILE A 16 -4.57 5.43 -10.79
N HIS A 17 -5.42 4.63 -10.17
CA HIS A 17 -6.80 4.41 -10.56
C HIS A 17 -7.74 4.96 -9.47
N THR A 18 -8.33 6.13 -9.72
CA THR A 18 -9.29 6.77 -8.80
C THR A 18 -10.73 6.39 -9.10
N GLN A 19 -11.00 5.93 -10.33
CA GLN A 19 -12.32 5.59 -10.85
C GLN A 19 -12.27 4.30 -11.69
N GLY A 20 -13.47 3.77 -12.02
CA GLY A 20 -13.64 2.59 -12.85
C GLY A 20 -13.59 1.27 -12.05
N ASN A 21 -13.84 0.16 -12.75
CA ASN A 21 -14.08 -1.15 -12.15
C ASN A 21 -13.01 -1.57 -11.13
N LEU A 22 -11.72 -1.35 -11.45
CA LEU A 22 -10.63 -1.72 -10.54
C LEU A 22 -10.72 -1.00 -9.19
N ALA A 23 -10.98 0.30 -9.21
CA ALA A 23 -11.11 1.09 -7.98
C ALA A 23 -12.40 0.76 -7.24
N ASP A 24 -13.50 0.51 -7.96
CA ASP A 24 -14.80 0.20 -7.36
C ASP A 24 -14.80 -1.19 -6.72
N GLU A 25 -14.25 -2.19 -7.38
CA GLU A 25 -14.10 -3.55 -6.84
C GLU A 25 -13.17 -3.58 -5.62
N ALA A 26 -12.03 -2.87 -5.69
CA ALA A 26 -11.12 -2.76 -4.57
C ALA A 26 -11.76 -2.05 -3.37
N TRP A 27 -12.53 -0.97 -3.62
CA TRP A 27 -13.30 -0.31 -2.58
C TRP A 27 -14.34 -1.24 -1.96
N ALA A 28 -15.11 -1.96 -2.78
CA ALA A 28 -16.12 -2.90 -2.32
C ALA A 28 -15.52 -4.03 -1.47
N ALA A 29 -14.29 -4.47 -1.79
CA ALA A 29 -13.57 -5.49 -1.03
C ALA A 29 -12.91 -4.97 0.26
N THR A 30 -12.79 -3.64 0.41
CA THR A 30 -12.17 -3.03 1.60
C THR A 30 -13.11 -3.14 2.82
N GLN A 31 -12.58 -3.55 3.97
CA GLN A 31 -13.32 -3.63 5.21
C GLN A 31 -13.82 -2.25 5.67
N LEU A 32 -15.01 -2.18 6.25
CA LEU A 32 -15.63 -0.93 6.70
C LEU A 32 -14.74 -0.15 7.67
N LEU A 33 -14.09 -0.85 8.60
CA LEU A 33 -13.15 -0.21 9.51
C LEU A 33 -11.99 0.49 8.77
N SER A 34 -11.51 -0.09 7.67
CA SER A 34 -10.46 0.51 6.84
C SER A 34 -10.97 1.68 6.02
N ARG A 35 -12.24 1.62 5.55
CA ARG A 35 -12.88 2.74 4.84
C ARG A 35 -13.02 3.99 5.71
N ARG A 36 -13.13 3.82 7.03
CA ARG A 36 -13.22 4.91 8.00
C ARG A 36 -12.10 5.95 7.83
N CYS A 37 -10.88 5.52 7.50
CA CYS A 37 -9.74 6.42 7.32
C CYS A 37 -9.95 7.45 6.21
N TYR A 38 -10.83 7.17 5.24
CA TYR A 38 -11.14 8.07 4.13
C TYR A 38 -12.25 9.08 4.46
N LEU A 39 -12.78 9.05 5.70
CA LEU A 39 -13.79 10.00 6.19
C LEU A 39 -13.18 11.11 7.06
N ALA A 40 -11.85 11.14 7.18
CA ALA A 40 -11.16 12.12 8.00
C ALA A 40 -11.18 13.52 7.35
N GLU A 41 -11.59 14.52 8.12
CA GLU A 41 -11.53 15.94 7.74
C GLU A 41 -10.92 16.77 8.89
N PRO A 42 -10.08 17.75 8.57
CA PRO A 42 -9.56 18.08 7.26
C PRO A 42 -8.63 16.98 6.71
N GLY A 43 -8.41 16.99 5.39
CA GLY A 43 -7.64 15.97 4.71
C GLY A 43 -6.20 15.83 5.19
N PRO A 44 -5.51 14.73 4.81
CA PRO A 44 -4.16 14.42 5.28
C PRO A 44 -3.15 15.56 5.05
N GLY A 45 -2.29 15.78 6.03
CA GLY A 45 -1.24 16.82 5.95
C GLY A 45 -1.71 18.23 6.34
N THR A 46 -2.99 18.43 6.64
CA THR A 46 -3.50 19.73 7.11
C THR A 46 -2.98 20.03 8.52
N SER A 47 -2.49 21.27 8.70
CA SER A 47 -2.03 21.74 10.01
C SER A 47 -3.22 22.01 10.93
N VAL A 48 -3.20 21.43 12.13
CA VAL A 48 -4.22 21.61 13.15
C VAL A 48 -3.57 22.01 14.48
N PRO A 49 -4.26 22.79 15.36
CA PRO A 49 -3.66 23.30 16.59
C PRO A 49 -3.44 22.23 17.66
N PHE A 50 -4.17 21.11 17.61
CA PHE A 50 -4.11 20.01 18.58
C PHE A 50 -4.06 18.67 17.86
N PRO A 51 -3.51 17.59 18.50
CA PRO A 51 -3.57 16.25 17.93
C PRO A 51 -5.00 15.84 17.63
N SER A 52 -5.25 15.44 16.37
CA SER A 52 -6.57 14.99 15.90
C SER A 52 -6.41 13.87 14.89
N SER A 53 -7.33 12.90 14.90
CA SER A 53 -7.46 11.92 13.84
C SER A 53 -8.19 12.48 12.61
N GLY A 54 -8.89 13.60 12.75
CA GLY A 54 -9.79 14.15 11.75
C GLY A 54 -11.08 13.35 11.54
N LEU A 55 -11.26 12.23 12.25
CA LEU A 55 -12.47 11.43 12.12
C LEU A 55 -13.67 12.13 12.73
N PRO A 56 -14.89 11.99 12.16
CA PRO A 56 -16.13 12.38 12.81
C PRO A 56 -16.23 11.75 14.21
N GLU A 57 -16.69 12.51 15.19
CA GLU A 57 -16.71 12.09 16.59
C GLU A 57 -17.48 10.76 16.79
N GLU A 58 -18.58 10.58 16.07
CA GLU A 58 -19.42 9.39 16.09
C GLU A 58 -18.75 8.14 15.49
N LEU A 59 -17.66 8.32 14.74
CA LEU A 59 -16.92 7.23 14.10
C LEU A 59 -15.58 6.89 14.79
N VAL A 60 -15.24 7.57 15.87
CA VAL A 60 -13.97 7.33 16.57
C VAL A 60 -13.89 5.90 17.12
N ASP A 61 -14.97 5.43 17.73
CA ASP A 61 -15.02 4.17 18.48
C ASP A 61 -15.83 3.05 17.79
N ARG A 62 -16.28 3.27 16.55
CA ARG A 62 -17.04 2.27 15.80
C ARG A 62 -16.68 2.21 14.31
N GLU A 63 -17.12 1.15 13.66
CA GLU A 63 -17.11 1.07 12.20
C GLU A 63 -18.21 1.96 11.60
N PRO A 64 -17.97 2.58 10.43
CA PRO A 64 -19.03 3.19 9.65
C PRO A 64 -19.96 2.12 9.06
N THR A 65 -21.20 2.48 8.79
CA THR A 65 -22.06 1.69 7.91
C THR A 65 -21.56 1.77 6.45
N VAL A 66 -22.11 0.92 5.59
CA VAL A 66 -21.82 0.99 4.15
C VAL A 66 -22.16 2.37 3.59
N GLU A 67 -23.33 2.91 3.96
CA GLU A 67 -23.80 4.23 3.51
C GLU A 67 -22.90 5.36 4.01
N GLU A 68 -22.57 5.39 5.30
CA GLU A 68 -21.64 6.37 5.86
C GLU A 68 -20.27 6.32 5.18
N SER A 69 -19.79 5.11 4.82
CA SER A 69 -18.50 4.95 4.17
C SER A 69 -18.47 5.48 2.73
N CYS A 70 -19.62 5.66 2.08
CA CYS A 70 -19.67 6.08 0.66
C CYS A 70 -18.98 7.42 0.40
N ALA A 71 -19.06 8.37 1.35
CA ALA A 71 -18.37 9.65 1.23
C ALA A 71 -16.84 9.52 1.09
N GLY A 72 -16.25 8.48 1.68
CA GLY A 72 -14.82 8.21 1.56
C GLY A 72 -14.37 7.67 0.20
N ARG A 73 -15.30 7.23 -0.67
CA ARG A 73 -14.95 6.63 -1.97
C ARG A 73 -14.18 7.59 -2.89
N GLU A 74 -14.50 8.87 -2.86
CA GLU A 74 -13.83 9.89 -3.69
C GLU A 74 -12.35 10.09 -3.30
N HIS A 75 -11.98 9.77 -2.07
CA HIS A 75 -10.61 9.88 -1.55
C HIS A 75 -9.81 8.59 -1.73
N PHE A 76 -10.43 7.52 -2.24
CA PHE A 76 -9.80 6.22 -2.44
C PHE A 76 -9.18 6.10 -3.83
N CYS A 77 -8.00 5.53 -3.89
CA CYS A 77 -7.38 5.13 -5.16
C CYS A 77 -6.67 3.78 -5.03
N VAL A 78 -6.49 3.14 -6.18
CA VAL A 78 -5.63 1.96 -6.31
C VAL A 78 -4.35 2.37 -7.02
N ALA A 79 -3.22 2.17 -6.36
CA ALA A 79 -1.90 2.31 -6.95
C ALA A 79 -1.45 0.93 -7.47
N LEU A 80 -1.55 0.71 -8.78
CA LEU A 80 -1.14 -0.53 -9.42
C LEU A 80 0.28 -0.38 -9.97
N THR A 81 1.22 -1.14 -9.42
CA THR A 81 2.61 -1.10 -9.86
C THR A 81 2.92 -2.28 -10.79
N HIS A 82 3.32 -1.99 -12.01
CA HIS A 82 3.94 -2.95 -12.91
C HIS A 82 5.43 -3.03 -12.57
N VAL A 83 5.79 -4.05 -11.80
CA VAL A 83 7.16 -4.21 -11.32
C VAL A 83 8.05 -4.70 -12.44
N ASP A 84 9.16 -4.02 -12.69
CA ASP A 84 10.18 -4.37 -13.68
C ASP A 84 11.55 -4.70 -13.04
N ARG A 85 11.75 -4.33 -11.77
CA ARG A 85 12.97 -4.63 -11.01
C ARG A 85 12.66 -4.99 -9.57
N LEU A 86 13.37 -6.01 -9.07
CA LEU A 86 13.36 -6.40 -7.67
C LEU A 86 14.80 -6.42 -7.14
N ASP A 87 14.99 -5.91 -5.93
CA ASP A 87 16.22 -6.05 -5.16
C ASP A 87 15.89 -6.82 -3.88
N VAL A 88 16.36 -8.04 -3.81
CA VAL A 88 16.08 -8.97 -2.70
C VAL A 88 17.33 -9.12 -1.86
N TYR A 89 17.22 -8.78 -0.58
CA TYR A 89 18.28 -8.85 0.40
C TYR A 89 17.91 -9.85 1.50
N CYS A 90 18.71 -10.89 1.63
CA CYS A 90 18.55 -11.90 2.68
C CYS A 90 19.56 -11.64 3.80
N LEU A 91 19.05 -11.38 4.99
CA LEU A 91 19.86 -11.20 6.19
C LEU A 91 20.06 -12.57 6.87
N ALA A 92 21.27 -13.08 6.81
CA ALA A 92 21.66 -14.34 7.46
C ALA A 92 22.90 -14.13 8.32
N TYR A 93 23.00 -14.92 9.40
CA TYR A 93 24.13 -14.87 10.33
C TYR A 93 25.45 -15.28 9.66
N GLU A 94 25.38 -16.27 8.75
CA GLU A 94 26.54 -16.80 8.00
C GLU A 94 26.99 -15.89 6.86
N GLY A 95 26.33 -14.77 6.68
CA GLY A 95 26.58 -13.78 5.63
C GLY A 95 25.34 -13.44 4.85
N HIS A 96 25.20 -12.17 4.56
CA HIS A 96 24.09 -11.66 3.78
C HIS A 96 24.18 -12.08 2.31
N ARG A 97 23.03 -12.15 1.64
CA ARG A 97 22.95 -12.46 0.20
C ARG A 97 22.03 -11.45 -0.46
N ARG A 98 22.39 -11.02 -1.65
CA ARG A 98 21.63 -10.03 -2.41
C ARG A 98 21.48 -10.48 -3.85
N CYS A 99 20.25 -10.39 -4.36
CA CYS A 99 19.94 -10.71 -5.74
C CYS A 99 19.11 -9.61 -6.36
N HIS A 100 19.51 -9.16 -7.55
CA HIS A 100 18.72 -8.29 -8.40
C HIS A 100 17.97 -9.11 -9.43
N PHE A 101 16.72 -8.74 -9.67
CA PHE A 101 15.92 -9.27 -10.76
C PHE A 101 15.50 -8.11 -11.65
N THR A 102 15.64 -8.28 -12.94
CA THR A 102 15.21 -7.32 -13.96
C THR A 102 14.32 -8.02 -14.97
N PHE A 103 13.18 -7.41 -15.30
CA PHE A 103 12.26 -7.92 -16.32
C PHE A 103 12.63 -7.33 -17.69
N GLU A 104 13.06 -8.19 -18.61
CA GLU A 104 13.47 -7.79 -19.96
C GLU A 104 12.38 -8.08 -21.00
N GLY A 105 11.15 -7.66 -20.68
CA GLY A 105 10.01 -7.71 -21.60
C GLY A 105 9.34 -9.08 -21.80
N LYS A 106 10.04 -10.19 -21.55
CA LYS A 106 9.52 -11.56 -21.68
C LYS A 106 9.88 -12.48 -20.52
N ALA A 107 10.98 -12.20 -19.84
CA ALA A 107 11.48 -13.03 -18.76
C ALA A 107 12.18 -12.20 -17.69
N TRP A 108 12.22 -12.74 -16.49
CA TRP A 108 13.03 -12.21 -15.42
C TRP A 108 14.46 -12.74 -15.52
N GLN A 109 15.42 -11.83 -15.47
CA GLN A 109 16.84 -12.13 -15.32
C GLN A 109 17.23 -11.93 -13.85
N ALA A 110 18.07 -12.82 -13.33
CA ALA A 110 18.57 -12.76 -11.98
C ALA A 110 20.08 -12.56 -11.96
N ASP A 111 20.58 -11.66 -11.10
CA ASP A 111 21.98 -11.32 -10.97
C ASP A 111 22.37 -11.20 -9.49
N TRP A 112 23.31 -12.04 -9.05
CA TRP A 112 23.82 -12.00 -7.70
C TRP A 112 24.72 -10.78 -7.49
N ARG A 113 24.52 -10.09 -6.38
CA ARG A 113 25.30 -8.91 -5.99
C ARG A 113 25.97 -9.14 -4.65
N ILE A 114 27.14 -8.55 -4.48
CA ILE A 114 27.71 -8.42 -3.14
C ILE A 114 26.78 -7.53 -2.30
N PRO A 115 26.46 -7.91 -1.07
CA PRO A 115 25.59 -7.20 -0.14
C PRO A 115 26.07 -5.78 0.17
#